data_0f4293e1d466961c21c77012262891fb
#
_entry.id   0f4293e1d466961c21c77012262891fb
#
_cell.length_a   1.000
_cell.length_b   1.000
_cell.length_c   1.000
_cell.angle_alpha   90.00
_cell.angle_beta   90.00
_cell.angle_gamma   90.00
#
_symmetry.space_group_name_H-M   'P 1'
#
loop_
_entity.id
_entity.type
_entity.pdbx_description
1 polymer ?
#
loop_
_entity_poly.entity_id
_entity_poly.type
_entity_poly.pdbx_seq_one_letter_code
_entity_poly.pdbx_strand_id
1 'polypeptide(L)'
;MAAALLQHALERSGVEDVEVLSAGIGAWEGAPASEGAYLVMLEDGLDLSAHRARLLTPELIESADLVLTMSRSHLGRVRELGAGSRAHLLGEFAGRIGEHTEIKDPFGAELDQYRETYRDLAGLMPAVVERLARRG
;
A
#
# COMPACT_ATOMS: atom_id res chain seq x y z
N MET A 1 -3.89 3.84 -3.23
CA MET A 1 -3.75 4.86 -2.16
C MET A 1 -2.54 4.62 -1.26
N ALA A 2 -2.35 3.41 -0.78
CA ALA A 2 -1.27 3.13 0.19
C ALA A 2 0.13 3.48 -0.33
N ALA A 3 0.48 3.08 -1.55
CA ALA A 3 1.79 3.35 -2.12
C ALA A 3 2.06 4.85 -2.25
N ALA A 4 1.08 5.61 -2.71
CA ALA A 4 1.22 7.06 -2.85
C ALA A 4 1.35 7.75 -1.49
N LEU A 5 0.59 7.30 -0.50
CA LEU A 5 0.70 7.82 0.87
C LEU A 5 2.07 7.52 1.47
N LEU A 6 2.57 6.32 1.27
CA LEU A 6 3.88 5.93 1.78
C LEU A 6 4.99 6.73 1.10
N GLN A 7 4.94 6.85 -0.22
CA GLN A 7 5.91 7.65 -0.97
C GLN A 7 5.95 9.10 -0.48
N HIS A 8 4.77 9.70 -0.30
CA HIS A 8 4.65 11.05 0.20
C HIS A 8 5.22 11.19 1.63
N ALA A 9 4.91 10.24 2.51
CA ALA A 9 5.42 10.24 3.89
C ALA A 9 6.93 10.10 3.94
N LEU A 10 7.51 9.25 3.10
CA LEU A 10 8.96 9.08 2.99
C LEU A 10 9.64 10.37 2.53
N GLU A 11 9.09 11.02 1.52
CA GLU A 11 9.62 12.29 1.00
C GLU A 11 9.60 13.37 2.08
N ARG A 12 8.49 13.49 2.80
CA ARG A 12 8.35 14.47 3.88
C ARG A 12 9.31 14.20 5.05
N SER A 13 9.68 12.95 5.25
CA SER A 13 10.60 12.55 6.33
C SER A 13 12.06 12.57 5.90
N GLY A 14 12.35 12.89 4.63
CA GLY A 14 13.71 12.93 4.12
C GLY A 14 14.34 11.55 3.89
N VAL A 15 13.53 10.50 3.79
CA VAL A 15 14.01 9.14 3.51
C VAL A 15 14.08 8.95 1.99
N GLU A 16 15.29 8.84 1.44
CA GLU A 16 15.51 8.85 -0.01
C GLU A 16 15.88 7.48 -0.61
N ASP A 17 16.24 6.52 0.21
CA ASP A 17 16.77 5.23 -0.23
C ASP A 17 15.71 4.11 -0.28
N VAL A 18 14.43 4.47 -0.31
CA VAL A 18 13.33 3.53 -0.42
C VAL A 18 12.51 3.82 -1.67
N GLU A 19 12.43 2.82 -2.55
CA GLU A 19 11.57 2.88 -3.73
C GLU A 19 10.26 2.17 -3.40
N VAL A 20 9.13 2.82 -3.65
CA VAL A 20 7.80 2.28 -3.38
C VAL A 20 7.11 1.92 -4.70
N LEU A 21 6.69 0.68 -4.82
CA LEU A 21 5.94 0.18 -5.97
C LEU A 21 4.61 -0.39 -5.48
N SER A 22 3.61 -0.42 -6.36
CA SER A 22 2.35 -1.08 -6.08
C SER A 22 2.01 -2.08 -7.18
N ALA A 23 1.27 -3.12 -6.80
CA ALA A 23 0.82 -4.14 -7.74
C ALA A 23 -0.45 -4.80 -7.21
N GLY A 24 -1.21 -5.43 -8.09
CA GLY A 24 -2.43 -6.13 -7.74
C GLY A 24 -2.46 -7.54 -8.34
N ILE A 25 -3.04 -8.49 -7.61
CA ILE A 25 -3.14 -9.88 -8.03
C ILE A 25 -4.01 -10.02 -9.26
N GLY A 26 -5.13 -9.29 -9.32
CA GLY A 26 -6.04 -9.29 -10.47
C GLY A 26 -6.03 -7.99 -11.25
N ALA A 27 -4.96 -7.21 -11.16
CA ALA A 27 -4.93 -5.89 -11.79
C ALA A 27 -4.90 -5.97 -13.31
N TRP A 28 -5.58 -5.02 -13.94
CA TRP A 28 -5.46 -4.79 -15.38
C TRP A 28 -4.27 -3.89 -15.62
N GLU A 29 -3.24 -4.42 -16.25
CA GLU A 29 -1.99 -3.70 -16.50
C GLU A 29 -2.27 -2.38 -17.21
N GLY A 30 -1.76 -1.30 -16.64
CA GLY A 30 -1.92 0.04 -17.21
C GLY A 30 -3.20 0.76 -16.85
N ALA A 31 -4.12 0.14 -16.10
CA ALA A 31 -5.38 0.81 -15.71
C ALA A 31 -5.10 1.99 -14.77
N PRO A 32 -5.88 3.08 -14.88
CA PRO A 32 -5.73 4.20 -13.97
C PRO A 32 -6.23 3.88 -12.56
N ALA A 33 -5.96 4.74 -11.59
CA ALA A 33 -6.52 4.62 -10.25
C ALA A 33 -8.05 4.65 -10.32
N SER A 34 -8.71 3.97 -9.37
CA SER A 34 -10.17 4.07 -9.29
C SER A 34 -10.60 5.51 -9.01
N GLU A 35 -11.78 5.89 -9.49
CA GLU A 35 -12.27 7.26 -9.32
C GLU A 35 -12.34 7.66 -7.84
N GLY A 36 -12.83 6.77 -6.98
CA GLY A 36 -12.91 7.05 -5.56
C GLY A 36 -11.57 7.32 -4.92
N ALA A 37 -10.55 6.53 -5.25
CA ALA A 37 -9.19 6.75 -4.76
C ALA A 37 -8.62 8.08 -5.29
N TYR A 38 -8.80 8.36 -6.57
CA TYR A 38 -8.34 9.59 -7.19
C TYR A 38 -8.93 10.82 -6.50
N LEU A 39 -10.26 10.85 -6.31
CA LEU A 39 -10.96 11.99 -5.72
C LEU A 39 -10.58 12.21 -4.26
N VAL A 40 -10.53 11.16 -3.46
CA VAL A 40 -10.20 11.26 -2.04
C VAL A 40 -8.76 11.70 -1.81
N MET A 41 -7.82 11.17 -2.57
CA MET A 41 -6.42 11.58 -2.47
C MET A 41 -6.25 13.04 -2.89
N LEU A 42 -6.98 13.47 -3.91
CA LEU A 42 -6.93 14.85 -4.39
C LEU A 42 -7.44 15.84 -3.34
N GLU A 43 -8.38 15.45 -2.47
CA GLU A 43 -8.84 16.30 -1.37
C GLU A 43 -7.69 16.74 -0.46
N ASP A 44 -6.65 15.93 -0.35
CA ASP A 44 -5.46 16.25 0.44
C ASP A 44 -4.25 16.64 -0.43
N GLY A 45 -4.50 17.01 -1.68
CA GLY A 45 -3.46 17.49 -2.57
C GLY A 45 -2.57 16.41 -3.18
N LEU A 46 -2.96 15.14 -3.07
CA LEU A 46 -2.23 14.02 -3.64
C LEU A 46 -2.87 13.57 -4.95
N ASP A 47 -2.18 13.77 -6.06
CA ASP A 47 -2.70 13.51 -7.40
C ASP A 47 -2.31 12.12 -7.89
N LEU A 48 -3.32 11.25 -8.13
CA LEU A 48 -3.13 9.91 -8.66
C LEU A 48 -3.31 9.81 -10.17
N SER A 49 -3.36 10.95 -10.89
CA SER A 49 -3.62 10.94 -12.33
C SER A 49 -2.57 10.18 -13.13
N ALA A 50 -1.33 10.13 -12.65
CA ALA A 50 -0.24 9.41 -13.29
C ALA A 50 -0.16 7.92 -12.88
N HIS A 51 -0.97 7.51 -11.90
CA HIS A 51 -0.95 6.12 -11.44
C HIS A 51 -1.44 5.16 -12.52
N ARG A 52 -0.72 4.06 -12.70
CA ARG A 52 -1.14 2.96 -13.58
C ARG A 52 -1.00 1.65 -12.83
N ALA A 53 -2.03 0.82 -12.90
CA ALA A 53 -2.03 -0.48 -12.24
C ALA A 53 -0.96 -1.39 -12.86
N ARG A 54 -0.37 -2.21 -12.02
CA ARG A 54 0.63 -3.20 -12.40
C ARG A 54 0.20 -4.56 -11.90
N LEU A 55 0.27 -5.55 -12.76
CA LEU A 55 -0.01 -6.93 -12.36
C LEU A 55 1.12 -7.44 -11.49
N LEU A 56 0.77 -8.09 -10.39
CA LEU A 56 1.75 -8.72 -9.52
C LEU A 56 2.33 -9.96 -10.21
N THR A 57 3.66 -10.05 -10.25
CA THR A 57 4.39 -11.18 -10.82
C THR A 57 5.41 -11.72 -9.84
N PRO A 58 5.82 -13.01 -9.97
CA PRO A 58 6.90 -13.55 -9.14
C PRO A 58 8.20 -12.75 -9.27
N GLU A 59 8.51 -12.25 -10.46
CA GLU A 59 9.70 -11.44 -10.71
C GLU A 59 9.68 -10.13 -9.93
N LEU A 60 8.51 -9.50 -9.85
CA LEU A 60 8.36 -8.28 -9.07
C LEU A 60 8.56 -8.54 -7.58
N ILE A 61 8.01 -9.65 -7.08
CA ILE A 61 8.19 -10.07 -5.68
C ILE A 61 9.67 -10.36 -5.39
N GLU A 62 10.35 -11.05 -6.29
CA GLU A 62 11.77 -11.36 -6.12
C GLU A 62 12.62 -10.09 -6.00
N SER A 63 12.28 -9.03 -6.76
CA SER A 63 13.00 -7.77 -6.74
C SER A 63 12.74 -6.93 -5.48
N ALA A 64 11.70 -7.24 -4.73
CA ALA A 64 11.31 -6.46 -3.56
C ALA A 64 12.02 -6.93 -2.29
N ASP A 65 12.51 -6.00 -1.50
CA ASP A 65 13.09 -6.30 -0.18
C ASP A 65 12.02 -6.50 0.88
N LEU A 66 10.84 -5.89 0.67
CA LEU A 66 9.70 -5.93 1.57
C LEU A 66 8.41 -5.90 0.77
N VAL A 67 7.47 -6.77 1.13
CA VAL A 67 6.15 -6.82 0.51
C VAL A 67 5.10 -6.58 1.57
N LEU A 68 4.28 -5.55 1.39
CA LEU A 68 3.21 -5.20 2.32
C LEU A 68 1.86 -5.42 1.66
N THR A 69 0.96 -6.08 2.37
CA THR A 69 -0.39 -6.40 1.88
C THR A 69 -1.44 -5.87 2.84
N MET A 70 -2.67 -5.72 2.32
CA MET A 70 -3.78 -5.19 3.10
C MET A 70 -4.58 -6.27 3.80
N SER A 71 -4.64 -7.48 3.25
CA SER A 71 -5.45 -8.57 3.77
C SER A 71 -4.65 -9.86 3.91
N ARG A 72 -5.15 -10.76 4.76
CA ARG A 72 -4.52 -12.07 4.97
C ARG A 72 -4.57 -12.94 3.73
N SER A 73 -5.61 -12.82 2.91
CA SER A 73 -5.68 -13.58 1.66
C SER A 73 -4.58 -13.16 0.68
N HIS A 74 -4.33 -11.87 0.56
CA HIS A 74 -3.24 -11.36 -0.26
C HIS A 74 -1.88 -11.74 0.33
N LEU A 75 -1.75 -11.71 1.66
CA LEU A 75 -0.51 -12.12 2.32
C LEU A 75 -0.16 -13.57 1.99
N GLY A 76 -1.14 -14.47 2.10
CA GLY A 76 -0.96 -15.87 1.74
C GLY A 76 -0.52 -16.02 0.28
N ARG A 77 -1.16 -15.28 -0.62
CA ARG A 77 -0.86 -15.35 -2.04
C ARG A 77 0.55 -14.88 -2.37
N VAL A 78 1.00 -13.76 -1.82
CA VAL A 78 2.37 -13.27 -2.10
C VAL A 78 3.42 -14.20 -1.49
N ARG A 79 3.13 -14.83 -0.37
CA ARG A 79 4.02 -15.83 0.22
C ARG A 79 4.16 -17.06 -0.68
N GLU A 80 3.05 -17.53 -1.25
CA GLU A 80 3.06 -18.62 -2.22
C GLU A 80 3.87 -18.27 -3.47
N LEU A 81 3.84 -17.00 -3.87
CA LEU A 81 4.59 -16.53 -5.04
C LEU A 81 6.08 -16.26 -4.76
N GLY A 82 6.54 -16.51 -3.54
CA GLY A 82 7.96 -16.44 -3.22
C GLY A 82 8.39 -15.38 -2.22
N ALA A 83 7.46 -14.55 -1.71
CA ALA A 83 7.82 -13.49 -0.76
C ALA A 83 8.27 -14.05 0.60
N GLY A 84 7.69 -15.16 1.04
CA GLY A 84 8.06 -15.80 2.29
C GLY A 84 7.99 -14.85 3.49
N SER A 85 9.05 -14.82 4.28
CA SER A 85 9.14 -13.99 5.48
C SER A 85 9.34 -12.50 5.20
N ARG A 86 9.54 -12.11 3.93
CA ARG A 86 9.63 -10.69 3.55
C ARG A 86 8.26 -10.02 3.44
N ALA A 87 7.17 -10.79 3.52
CA ALA A 87 5.81 -10.28 3.38
C ALA A 87 5.14 -10.12 4.73
N HIS A 88 4.43 -9.02 4.90
CA HIS A 88 3.70 -8.69 6.11
C HIS A 88 2.39 -7.98 5.77
N LEU A 89 1.42 -8.05 6.68
CA LEU A 89 0.28 -7.13 6.62
C LEU A 89 0.78 -5.71 6.93
N LEU A 90 0.31 -4.73 6.18
CA LEU A 90 0.65 -3.33 6.43
C LEU A 90 0.31 -2.93 7.87
N GLY A 91 -0.87 -3.30 8.36
CA GLY A 91 -1.29 -3.00 9.72
C GLY A 91 -0.35 -3.59 10.77
N GLU A 92 0.07 -4.84 10.60
CA GLU A 92 1.02 -5.47 11.52
C GLU A 92 2.40 -4.81 11.44
N PHE A 93 2.85 -4.49 10.25
CA PHE A 93 4.13 -3.80 10.06
C PHE A 93 4.14 -2.44 10.76
N ALA A 94 2.99 -1.76 10.80
CA ALA A 94 2.81 -0.49 11.50
C ALA A 94 2.60 -0.66 13.01
N GLY A 95 2.57 -1.88 13.53
CA GLY A 95 2.46 -2.16 14.96
C GLY A 95 1.07 -2.49 15.47
N ARG A 96 0.08 -2.63 14.59
CA ARG A 96 -1.28 -3.05 15.00
C ARG A 96 -1.31 -4.55 15.31
N ILE A 97 -2.23 -4.92 16.20
CA ILE A 97 -2.47 -6.31 16.57
C ILE A 97 -3.98 -6.60 16.54
N GLY A 98 -4.34 -7.89 16.41
CA GLY A 98 -5.73 -8.32 16.47
C GLY A 98 -6.52 -8.03 15.19
N GLU A 99 -7.76 -7.57 15.36
CA GLU A 99 -8.71 -7.39 14.26
C GLU A 99 -8.40 -6.21 13.34
N HIS A 100 -7.59 -5.26 13.79
CA HIS A 100 -7.28 -4.04 13.03
C HIS A 100 -6.03 -4.14 12.15
N THR A 101 -5.52 -5.35 11.95
CA THR A 101 -4.32 -5.58 11.14
C THR A 101 -4.62 -5.57 9.64
N GLU A 102 -5.85 -5.87 9.25
CA GLU A 102 -6.28 -5.82 7.84
C GLU A 102 -6.86 -4.46 7.48
N ILE A 103 -6.60 -4.02 6.25
CA ILE A 103 -7.18 -2.81 5.67
C ILE A 103 -8.16 -3.23 4.60
N LYS A 104 -9.42 -2.83 4.75
CA LYS A 104 -10.47 -3.19 3.80
C LYS A 104 -10.31 -2.42 2.49
N ASP A 105 -10.44 -3.13 1.36
CA ASP A 105 -10.43 -2.51 0.05
C ASP A 105 -11.80 -1.84 -0.21
N PRO A 106 -11.83 -0.52 -0.44
CA PRO A 106 -13.09 0.19 -0.69
C PRO A 106 -13.58 0.11 -2.14
N PHE A 107 -12.90 -0.63 -3.02
CA PHE A 107 -13.24 -0.70 -4.44
C PHE A 107 -14.73 -1.00 -4.65
N GLY A 108 -15.39 -0.19 -5.47
CA GLY A 108 -16.83 -0.32 -5.73
C GLY A 108 -17.72 0.28 -4.65
N ALA A 109 -17.16 0.79 -3.56
CA ALA A 109 -17.92 1.41 -2.48
C ALA A 109 -18.13 2.91 -2.71
N GLU A 110 -18.92 3.53 -1.84
CA GLU A 110 -19.15 4.98 -1.88
C GLU A 110 -17.94 5.78 -1.44
N LEU A 111 -17.94 7.06 -1.75
CA LEU A 111 -16.80 7.96 -1.50
C LEU A 111 -16.42 8.04 -0.02
N ASP A 112 -17.40 7.98 0.88
CA ASP A 112 -17.15 8.00 2.32
C ASP A 112 -16.33 6.79 2.79
N GLN A 113 -16.52 5.61 2.15
CA GLN A 113 -15.74 4.43 2.43
C GLN A 113 -14.27 4.62 1.99
N TYR A 114 -14.07 5.28 0.85
CA TYR A 114 -12.72 5.63 0.41
C TYR A 114 -12.03 6.62 1.37
N ARG A 115 -12.78 7.59 1.88
CA ARG A 115 -12.25 8.54 2.88
C ARG A 115 -11.85 7.84 4.17
N GLU A 116 -12.68 6.91 4.62
CA GLU A 116 -12.42 6.12 5.81
C GLU A 116 -11.14 5.28 5.65
N THR A 117 -11.00 4.59 4.53
CA THR A 117 -9.80 3.82 4.21
C THR A 117 -8.58 4.73 4.11
N TYR A 118 -8.73 5.89 3.47
CA TYR A 118 -7.66 6.88 3.38
C TYR A 118 -7.16 7.31 4.76
N ARG A 119 -8.07 7.66 5.66
CA ARG A 119 -7.69 8.08 7.03
C ARG A 119 -6.99 6.97 7.78
N ASP A 120 -7.46 5.74 7.61
CA ASP A 120 -6.86 4.56 8.24
C ASP A 120 -5.43 4.35 7.74
N LEU A 121 -5.24 4.38 6.43
CA LEU A 121 -3.92 4.25 5.81
C LEU A 121 -2.98 5.41 6.21
N ALA A 122 -3.47 6.64 6.16
CA ALA A 122 -2.68 7.81 6.51
C ALA A 122 -2.19 7.74 7.97
N GLY A 123 -3.03 7.23 8.86
CA GLY A 123 -2.69 7.07 10.27
C GLY A 123 -1.59 6.03 10.53
N LEU A 124 -1.40 5.10 9.61
CA LEU A 124 -0.35 4.07 9.73
C LEU A 124 1.01 4.56 9.24
N MET A 125 1.05 5.55 8.37
CA MET A 125 2.29 5.92 7.67
C MET A 125 3.43 6.36 8.59
N PRO A 126 3.22 7.14 9.66
CA PRO A 126 4.33 7.50 10.55
C PRO A 126 5.07 6.29 11.12
N ALA A 127 4.34 5.26 11.56
CA ALA A 127 4.93 4.04 12.11
C ALA A 127 5.66 3.24 11.02
N VAL A 128 5.08 3.17 9.82
CA VAL A 128 5.71 2.47 8.68
C VAL A 128 7.02 3.15 8.30
N VAL A 129 7.02 4.47 8.17
CA VAL A 129 8.23 5.25 7.83
C VAL A 129 9.31 5.06 8.88
N GLU A 130 8.95 5.15 10.16
CA GLU A 130 9.90 4.95 11.26
C GLU A 130 10.56 3.58 11.19
N ARG A 131 9.77 2.54 10.96
CA ARG A 131 10.28 1.18 10.86
C ARG A 131 11.19 0.98 9.64
N LEU A 132 10.83 1.56 8.49
CA LEU A 132 11.66 1.51 7.30
C LEU A 132 12.99 2.25 7.49
N ALA A 133 12.96 3.41 8.12
CA ALA A 133 14.16 4.19 8.41
C ALA A 133 15.14 3.42 9.31
N ARG A 134 14.62 2.66 10.28
CA ARG A 134 15.45 1.84 11.17
C ARG A 134 16.05 0.61 10.47
N ARG A 135 15.42 0.10 9.41
CA ARG A 135 15.92 -1.05 8.65
C ARG A 135 17.03 -0.67 7.70
N GLY A 136 17.03 0.56 7.26
CA GLY A 136 18.04 1.09 6.36
C GLY A 136 19.34 1.36 7.09
#